data_5664bbc5548772389f15a3908b3f7214
#
_entry.id   5664bbc5548772389f15a3908b3f7214
#
_cell.length_a   1.000
_cell.length_b   1.000
_cell.length_c   1.000
_cell.angle_alpha   90.00
_cell.angle_beta   90.00
_cell.angle_gamma   90.00
#
_symmetry.space_group_name_H-M   'P 1'
#
loop_
_entity.id
_entity.type
_entity.pdbx_description
1 polymer ?
#
loop_
_entity_poly.entity_id
_entity_poly.type
_entity_poly.pdbx_seq_one_letter_code
_entity_poly.pdbx_strand_id
1 'polypeptide(L)'
;MLVPGVLGLDWDEGWLATEWIEGWTVRSCLDEWLRRLEGEGGIGEEVKGEAEKELEELMEKVGRAVGKLHEIGVVHGDLTTSNLMLRPPRRTEPPEERESDMGGSLQGDVVLIDFGLAVQTAQDEDRAVDLYVLERAFGSTHPQAEGLFKEVLKVYGQSYKGAHIVLKRLEDVRLRGRKKNMIG
;
A
#
# COMPACT_ATOMS: atom_id res chain seq x y z
N MET A 1 12.19 -0.16 -4.57
CA MET A 1 11.10 0.74 -4.15
C MET A 1 10.91 1.75 -5.26
N LEU A 2 9.67 1.96 -5.65
CA LEU A 2 9.32 2.95 -6.66
C LEU A 2 8.66 4.15 -5.98
N VAL A 3 9.08 5.33 -6.39
CA VAL A 3 8.52 6.62 -5.99
C VAL A 3 8.44 7.51 -7.23
N PRO A 4 7.58 8.54 -7.26
CA PRO A 4 7.54 9.48 -8.38
C PRO A 4 8.90 10.17 -8.58
N GLY A 5 9.34 10.28 -9.82
CA GLY A 5 10.50 11.06 -10.18
C GLY A 5 10.27 12.56 -9.90
N VAL A 6 11.27 13.25 -9.37
CA VAL A 6 11.23 14.72 -9.20
C VAL A 6 11.51 15.37 -10.56
N LEU A 7 10.57 16.19 -11.04
CA LEU A 7 10.66 16.92 -12.31
C LEU A 7 11.15 18.36 -12.12
N GLY A 8 10.89 18.95 -10.96
CA GLY A 8 11.32 20.29 -10.62
C GLY A 8 10.95 20.63 -9.19
N LEU A 9 11.66 21.58 -8.62
CA LEU A 9 11.35 22.12 -7.29
C LEU A 9 11.83 23.57 -7.20
N ASP A 10 11.17 24.33 -6.36
CA ASP A 10 11.58 25.68 -5.98
C ASP A 10 11.41 25.84 -4.47
N TRP A 11 12.50 26.09 -3.77
CA TRP A 11 12.53 26.24 -2.32
C TRP A 11 11.98 27.59 -1.86
N ASP A 12 12.15 28.64 -2.67
CA ASP A 12 11.74 29.98 -2.33
C ASP A 12 10.23 30.16 -2.51
N GLU A 13 9.69 29.61 -3.61
CA GLU A 13 8.26 29.61 -3.93
C GLU A 13 7.51 28.44 -3.29
N GLY A 14 8.21 27.44 -2.75
CA GLY A 14 7.64 26.34 -1.96
C GLY A 14 6.83 25.32 -2.79
N TRP A 15 7.23 24.99 -4.02
CA TRP A 15 6.57 23.97 -4.83
C TRP A 15 7.51 22.82 -5.22
N LEU A 16 6.92 21.67 -5.44
CA LEU A 16 7.55 20.44 -5.93
C LEU A 16 6.70 19.85 -7.05
N ALA A 17 7.28 19.67 -8.23
CA ALA A 17 6.67 18.96 -9.34
C ALA A 17 7.24 17.54 -9.42
N THR A 18 6.37 16.55 -9.49
CA THR A 18 6.75 15.15 -9.58
C THR A 18 6.13 14.48 -10.81
N GLU A 19 6.67 13.33 -11.16
CA GLU A 19 6.08 12.42 -12.15
C GLU A 19 4.62 12.14 -11.81
N TRP A 20 3.75 12.24 -12.83
CA TRP A 20 2.39 11.76 -12.71
C TRP A 20 2.39 10.23 -12.78
N ILE A 21 1.81 9.57 -11.77
CA ILE A 21 1.70 8.11 -11.75
C ILE A 21 0.35 7.71 -12.33
N GLU A 22 0.39 7.13 -13.52
CA GLU A 22 -0.79 6.47 -14.10
C GLU A 22 -1.10 5.20 -13.31
N GLY A 23 -2.40 4.95 -13.06
CA GLY A 23 -2.89 3.78 -12.35
C GLY A 23 -3.90 4.13 -11.26
N TRP A 24 -4.10 3.20 -10.34
CA TRP A 24 -5.10 3.30 -9.30
C TRP A 24 -4.46 3.26 -7.92
N THR A 25 -5.10 3.84 -6.93
CA THR A 25 -4.66 3.64 -5.54
C THR A 25 -4.95 2.20 -5.11
N VAL A 26 -4.13 1.65 -4.21
CA VAL A 26 -4.40 0.34 -3.60
C VAL A 26 -5.80 0.34 -2.95
N ARG A 27 -6.23 1.47 -2.40
CA ARG A 27 -7.61 1.66 -1.90
C ARG A 27 -8.63 1.39 -3.00
N SER A 28 -8.53 2.05 -4.15
CA SER A 28 -9.48 1.86 -5.26
C SER A 28 -9.45 0.43 -5.82
N CYS A 29 -8.27 -0.21 -5.83
CA CYS A 29 -8.14 -1.61 -6.24
C CYS A 29 -8.90 -2.55 -5.28
N LEU A 30 -8.81 -2.31 -3.97
CA LEU A 30 -9.53 -3.08 -2.96
C LEU A 30 -11.04 -2.83 -3.01
N ASP A 31 -11.48 -1.57 -3.17
CA ASP A 31 -12.89 -1.22 -3.34
C ASP A 31 -13.51 -1.96 -4.54
N GLU A 32 -12.83 -1.96 -5.68
CA GLU A 32 -13.28 -2.64 -6.89
C GLU A 32 -13.28 -4.16 -6.74
N TRP A 33 -12.26 -4.73 -6.10
CA TRP A 33 -12.19 -6.16 -5.83
C TRP A 33 -13.35 -6.63 -4.94
N LEU A 34 -13.66 -5.90 -3.87
CA LEU A 34 -14.78 -6.19 -2.98
C LEU A 34 -16.12 -6.08 -3.70
N ARG A 35 -16.31 -5.04 -4.51
CA ARG A 35 -17.52 -4.84 -5.31
C ARG A 35 -17.78 -6.02 -6.26
N ARG A 36 -16.74 -6.62 -6.83
CA ARG A 36 -16.87 -7.81 -7.69
C ARG A 36 -17.27 -9.04 -6.91
N LEU A 37 -16.77 -9.21 -5.68
CA LEU A 37 -17.16 -10.34 -4.83
C LEU A 37 -18.61 -10.26 -4.38
N GLU A 38 -19.16 -9.06 -4.20
CA GLU A 38 -20.54 -8.81 -3.74
C GLU A 38 -21.57 -8.78 -4.89
N GLY A 39 -21.14 -8.71 -6.15
CA GLY A 39 -22.03 -8.63 -7.31
C GLY A 39 -22.87 -9.88 -7.53
N GLU A 40 -24.16 -9.68 -7.87
CA GLU A 40 -25.22 -10.71 -8.03
C GLU A 40 -25.02 -11.72 -9.18
N GLY A 41 -23.82 -12.04 -9.54
CA GLY A 41 -23.54 -12.97 -10.64
C GLY A 41 -22.53 -14.06 -10.33
N GLY A 42 -22.19 -14.25 -9.05
CA GLY A 42 -21.27 -15.30 -8.58
C GLY A 42 -20.11 -15.54 -9.55
N ILE A 43 -18.99 -14.87 -9.34
CA ILE A 43 -17.76 -15.22 -10.08
C ILE A 43 -17.53 -16.72 -9.88
N GLY A 44 -17.38 -17.48 -10.96
CA GLY A 44 -17.11 -18.92 -10.87
C GLY A 44 -15.89 -19.18 -9.97
N GLU A 45 -15.87 -20.32 -9.27
CA GLU A 45 -14.82 -20.63 -8.28
C GLU A 45 -13.39 -20.50 -8.82
N GLU A 46 -13.17 -20.78 -10.10
CA GLU A 46 -11.87 -20.60 -10.77
C GLU A 46 -11.45 -19.13 -10.85
N VAL A 47 -12.36 -18.24 -11.30
CA VAL A 47 -12.10 -16.81 -11.44
C VAL A 47 -11.89 -16.15 -10.06
N LYS A 48 -12.60 -16.65 -9.04
CA LYS A 48 -12.40 -16.22 -7.66
C LYS A 48 -11.00 -16.59 -7.15
N GLY A 49 -10.52 -17.77 -7.43
CA GLY A 49 -9.18 -18.21 -7.03
C GLY A 49 -8.06 -17.41 -7.71
N GLU A 50 -8.22 -17.04 -8.97
CA GLU A 50 -7.26 -16.17 -9.67
C GLU A 50 -7.25 -14.75 -9.10
N ALA A 51 -8.42 -14.18 -8.84
CA ALA A 51 -8.55 -12.84 -8.25
C ALA A 51 -7.99 -12.77 -6.82
N GLU A 52 -8.18 -13.81 -6.01
CA GLU A 52 -7.58 -13.92 -4.68
C GLU A 52 -6.05 -13.99 -4.76
N LYS A 53 -5.50 -14.74 -5.70
CA LYS A 53 -4.06 -14.82 -5.92
C LYS A 53 -3.45 -13.50 -6.37
N GLU A 54 -4.09 -12.79 -7.31
CA GLU A 54 -3.61 -11.45 -7.73
C GLU A 54 -3.60 -10.47 -6.56
N LEU A 55 -4.58 -10.57 -5.68
CA LEU A 55 -4.66 -9.71 -4.50
C LEU A 55 -3.56 -10.05 -3.48
N GLU A 56 -3.26 -11.33 -3.25
CA GLU A 56 -2.13 -11.75 -2.42
C GLU A 56 -0.81 -11.21 -3.01
N GLU A 57 -0.61 -11.32 -4.32
CA GLU A 57 0.56 -10.78 -5.00
C GLU A 57 0.69 -9.25 -4.84
N LEU A 58 -0.43 -8.52 -4.87
CA LEU A 58 -0.46 -7.09 -4.60
C LEU A 58 -0.03 -6.79 -3.16
N MET A 59 -0.56 -7.55 -2.18
CA MET A 59 -0.18 -7.39 -0.77
C MET A 59 1.30 -7.68 -0.53
N GLU A 60 1.85 -8.67 -1.19
CA GLU A 60 3.29 -8.94 -1.15
C GLU A 60 4.11 -7.76 -1.70
N LYS A 61 3.67 -7.17 -2.83
CA LYS A 61 4.33 -5.98 -3.40
C LYS A 61 4.29 -4.79 -2.45
N VAL A 62 3.16 -4.58 -1.77
CA VAL A 62 3.03 -3.56 -0.72
C VAL A 62 4.03 -3.83 0.41
N GLY A 63 4.09 -5.07 0.92
CA GLY A 63 5.03 -5.45 1.97
C GLY A 63 6.50 -5.19 1.59
N ARG A 64 6.88 -5.55 0.36
CA ARG A 64 8.23 -5.29 -0.18
C ARG A 64 8.51 -3.79 -0.33
N ALA A 65 7.56 -3.01 -0.80
CA ALA A 65 7.73 -1.56 -1.02
C ALA A 65 7.95 -0.82 0.31
N VAL A 66 7.10 -1.11 1.31
CA VAL A 66 7.21 -0.53 2.65
C VAL A 66 8.48 -0.99 3.36
N GLY A 67 8.81 -2.28 3.23
CA GLY A 67 10.05 -2.80 3.79
C GLY A 67 11.30 -2.12 3.23
N LYS A 68 11.31 -1.84 1.92
CA LYS A 68 12.41 -1.12 1.28
C LYS A 68 12.50 0.36 1.71
N LEU A 69 11.36 1.01 1.95
CA LEU A 69 11.31 2.36 2.50
C LEU A 69 11.95 2.40 3.90
N HIS A 70 11.54 1.48 4.76
CA HIS A 70 12.06 1.40 6.13
C HIS A 70 13.52 0.96 6.20
N GLU A 71 13.98 0.10 5.25
CA GLU A 71 15.39 -0.31 5.15
C GLU A 71 16.33 0.88 4.93
N ILE A 72 15.92 1.85 4.10
CA ILE A 72 16.72 3.07 3.86
C ILE A 72 16.56 4.14 4.95
N GLY A 73 15.81 3.83 6.02
CA GLY A 73 15.66 4.72 7.17
C GLY A 73 14.61 5.82 6.99
N VAL A 74 13.68 5.67 6.05
CA VAL A 74 12.59 6.63 5.84
C VAL A 74 11.28 6.05 6.38
N VAL A 75 10.54 6.87 7.12
CA VAL A 75 9.17 6.64 7.57
C VAL A 75 8.26 7.56 6.77
N HIS A 76 7.14 7.07 6.28
CA HIS A 76 6.23 7.82 5.42
C HIS A 76 5.46 8.91 6.18
N GLY A 77 5.03 8.57 7.40
CA GLY A 77 4.28 9.48 8.28
C GLY A 77 2.78 9.53 7.99
N ASP A 78 2.33 9.12 6.80
CA ASP A 78 0.91 8.95 6.42
C ASP A 78 0.74 7.72 5.51
N LEU A 79 1.21 6.57 5.97
CA LEU A 79 1.20 5.33 5.19
C LEU A 79 -0.21 4.72 5.16
N THR A 80 -0.99 5.11 4.16
CA THR A 80 -2.36 4.61 3.93
C THR A 80 -2.49 3.90 2.58
N THR A 81 -3.58 3.17 2.38
CA THR A 81 -3.89 2.52 1.09
C THR A 81 -4.15 3.53 -0.04
N SER A 82 -4.42 4.80 0.29
CA SER A 82 -4.57 5.90 -0.68
C SER A 82 -3.24 6.46 -1.16
N ASN A 83 -2.17 6.30 -0.37
CA ASN A 83 -0.82 6.78 -0.68
C ASN A 83 0.07 5.68 -1.30
N LEU A 84 -0.54 4.59 -1.72
CA LEU A 84 0.05 3.50 -2.48
C LEU A 84 -0.66 3.41 -3.83
N MET A 85 0.08 3.61 -4.92
CA MET A 85 -0.43 3.50 -6.29
C MET A 85 -0.01 2.18 -6.92
N LEU A 86 -0.93 1.51 -7.61
CA LEU A 86 -0.62 0.40 -8.50
C LEU A 86 -0.45 0.95 -9.91
N ARG A 87 0.80 0.99 -10.38
CA ARG A 87 1.14 1.37 -11.76
C ARG A 87 1.05 0.12 -12.63
N PRO A 88 0.14 0.08 -13.62
CA PRO A 88 0.04 -1.07 -14.52
C PRO A 88 1.32 -1.26 -15.33
N PRO A 89 1.59 -2.48 -15.83
CA PRO A 89 2.69 -2.72 -16.75
C PRO A 89 2.57 -1.83 -17.98
N ARG A 90 3.70 -1.36 -18.53
CA ARG A 90 3.69 -0.61 -19.78
C ARG A 90 3.16 -1.52 -20.90
N ARG A 91 1.95 -1.20 -21.39
CA ARG A 91 1.39 -1.85 -22.58
C ARG A 91 1.98 -1.19 -23.82
N THR A 92 2.29 -1.99 -24.82
CA THR A 92 2.79 -1.53 -26.13
C THR A 92 1.66 -1.11 -27.09
N GLU A 93 0.40 -1.21 -26.65
CA GLU A 93 -0.78 -0.90 -27.45
C GLU A 93 -1.03 0.62 -27.55
N PRO A 94 -1.58 1.08 -28.70
CA PRO A 94 -1.89 2.49 -28.91
C PRO A 94 -2.90 3.02 -27.88
N PRO A 95 -2.84 4.31 -27.49
CA PRO A 95 -3.73 4.92 -26.48
C PRO A 95 -5.23 4.85 -26.83
N GLU A 96 -5.56 4.75 -28.11
CA GLU A 96 -6.94 4.76 -28.64
C GLU A 96 -7.71 3.46 -28.36
N GLU A 97 -7.02 2.37 -28.05
CA GLU A 97 -7.60 1.06 -27.71
C GLU A 97 -7.66 0.82 -26.18
N ARG A 98 -7.26 1.82 -25.40
CA ARG A 98 -7.29 1.72 -23.93
C ARG A 98 -8.71 1.99 -23.45
N GLU A 99 -9.53 0.96 -23.38
CA GLU A 99 -10.69 1.03 -22.49
C GLU A 99 -10.18 1.38 -21.10
N SER A 100 -10.86 2.30 -20.42
CA SER A 100 -10.58 2.75 -19.07
C SER A 100 -10.95 1.64 -18.06
N ASP A 101 -10.41 0.45 -18.31
CA ASP A 101 -10.79 -0.75 -17.61
C ASP A 101 -9.99 -0.87 -16.31
N MET A 102 -10.59 -0.40 -15.20
CA MET A 102 -10.25 -0.94 -13.87
C MET A 102 -10.55 -2.45 -13.81
N GLY A 103 -10.92 -2.99 -14.94
CA GLY A 103 -11.64 -4.24 -15.14
C GLY A 103 -10.88 -5.51 -15.10
N GLY A 104 -9.74 -5.65 -14.47
CA GLY A 104 -9.36 -7.03 -14.47
C GLY A 104 -8.12 -7.40 -13.67
N SER A 105 -7.04 -6.73 -13.82
CA SER A 105 -5.79 -7.25 -13.26
C SER A 105 -5.20 -6.32 -12.21
N LEU A 106 -4.87 -6.90 -11.05
CA LEU A 106 -4.10 -6.23 -10.00
C LEU A 106 -2.59 -6.32 -10.26
N GLN A 107 -2.21 -6.52 -11.53
CA GLN A 107 -0.81 -6.59 -11.93
C GLN A 107 -0.21 -5.20 -12.10
N GLY A 108 1.07 -5.08 -11.74
CA GLY A 108 1.81 -3.84 -11.85
C GLY A 108 2.79 -3.65 -10.71
N ASP A 109 3.31 -2.44 -10.63
CA ASP A 109 4.27 -2.05 -9.61
C ASP A 109 3.64 -1.14 -8.57
N VAL A 110 3.92 -1.39 -7.29
CA VAL A 110 3.50 -0.50 -6.20
C VAL A 110 4.45 0.70 -6.11
N VAL A 111 3.88 1.90 -6.22
CA VAL A 111 4.57 3.19 -6.11
C VAL A 111 4.05 3.92 -4.88
N LEU A 112 4.96 4.34 -3.98
CA LEU A 112 4.60 5.18 -2.84
C LEU A 112 4.55 6.65 -3.29
N ILE A 113 3.50 7.36 -2.88
CA ILE A 113 3.26 8.78 -3.20
C ILE A 113 3.01 9.58 -1.93
N ASP A 114 3.08 10.90 -2.03
CA ASP A 114 2.78 11.85 -0.95
C ASP A 114 3.70 11.70 0.28
N PHE A 115 4.95 12.11 0.11
CA PHE A 115 5.96 12.14 1.17
C PHE A 115 5.95 13.43 2.01
N GLY A 116 4.83 14.17 2.03
CA GLY A 116 4.72 15.45 2.73
C GLY A 116 4.94 15.37 4.24
N LEU A 117 4.72 14.20 4.85
CA LEU A 117 4.95 13.94 6.28
C LEU A 117 6.12 12.99 6.53
N ALA A 118 6.88 12.66 5.49
CA ALA A 118 7.98 11.70 5.62
C ALA A 118 9.15 12.26 6.43
N VAL A 119 9.74 11.39 7.22
CA VAL A 119 10.91 11.72 8.04
C VAL A 119 11.99 10.64 7.91
N GLN A 120 13.23 11.06 7.99
CA GLN A 120 14.35 10.14 8.12
C GLN A 120 14.59 9.83 9.60
N THR A 121 14.51 8.56 9.96
CA THR A 121 14.66 8.11 11.36
C THR A 121 15.33 6.75 11.43
N ALA A 122 16.08 6.53 12.51
CA ALA A 122 16.64 5.23 12.85
C ALA A 122 15.75 4.43 13.82
N GLN A 123 14.63 5.02 14.30
CA GLN A 123 13.81 4.42 15.36
C GLN A 123 12.85 3.38 14.80
N ASP A 124 12.90 2.17 15.36
CA ASP A 124 11.98 1.08 15.00
C ASP A 124 10.54 1.36 15.43
N GLU A 125 10.35 2.22 16.41
CA GLU A 125 9.05 2.68 16.89
C GLU A 125 8.30 3.45 15.79
N ASP A 126 8.97 4.40 15.11
CA ASP A 126 8.36 5.22 14.07
C ASP A 126 7.93 4.35 12.87
N ARG A 127 8.77 3.36 12.50
CA ARG A 127 8.44 2.37 11.48
C ARG A 127 7.24 1.50 11.87
N ALA A 128 7.14 1.15 13.15
CA ALA A 128 6.01 0.39 13.67
C ALA A 128 4.71 1.21 13.66
N VAL A 129 4.80 2.52 13.92
CA VAL A 129 3.65 3.44 13.80
C VAL A 129 3.19 3.53 12.34
N ASP A 130 4.10 3.63 11.37
CA ASP A 130 3.78 3.60 9.94
C ASP A 130 2.99 2.34 9.54
N LEU A 131 3.47 1.17 9.97
CA LEU A 131 2.75 -0.09 9.75
C LEU A 131 1.38 -0.11 10.44
N TYR A 132 1.27 0.45 11.64
CA TYR A 132 0.00 0.55 12.35
C TYR A 132 -1.00 1.46 11.65
N VAL A 133 -0.55 2.58 11.09
CA VAL A 133 -1.39 3.47 10.27
C VAL A 133 -1.92 2.72 9.04
N LEU A 134 -1.06 1.97 8.35
CA LEU A 134 -1.46 1.14 7.22
C LEU A 134 -2.48 0.07 7.62
N GLU A 135 -2.24 -0.65 8.73
CA GLU A 135 -3.17 -1.64 9.27
C GLU A 135 -4.54 -1.02 9.56
N ARG A 136 -4.55 0.17 10.16
CA ARG A 136 -5.79 0.89 10.44
C ARG A 136 -6.51 1.34 9.17
N ALA A 137 -5.78 1.72 8.13
CA ALA A 137 -6.35 2.05 6.83
C ALA A 137 -7.04 0.82 6.21
N PHE A 138 -6.44 -0.37 6.29
CA PHE A 138 -7.09 -1.61 5.87
C PHE A 138 -8.36 -1.90 6.68
N GLY A 139 -8.29 -1.91 8.01
CA GLY A 139 -9.42 -2.24 8.88
C GLY A 139 -10.59 -1.25 8.80
N SER A 140 -10.31 0.04 8.51
CA SER A 140 -11.35 1.07 8.46
C SER A 140 -12.07 1.16 7.13
N THR A 141 -11.39 0.89 6.03
CA THR A 141 -11.94 1.00 4.67
C THR A 141 -12.36 -0.35 4.09
N HIS A 142 -11.67 -1.42 4.47
CA HIS A 142 -11.87 -2.76 3.90
C HIS A 142 -11.80 -3.84 5.01
N PRO A 143 -12.78 -3.92 5.92
CA PRO A 143 -12.76 -4.90 7.01
C PRO A 143 -12.64 -6.35 6.51
N GLN A 144 -13.23 -6.67 5.34
CA GLN A 144 -13.13 -7.99 4.71
C GLN A 144 -11.70 -8.29 4.22
N ALA A 145 -10.92 -7.26 3.95
CA ALA A 145 -9.52 -7.37 3.51
C ALA A 145 -8.51 -7.32 4.67
N GLU A 146 -8.95 -7.20 5.91
CA GLU A 146 -8.07 -7.16 7.10
C GLU A 146 -7.16 -8.40 7.17
N GLY A 147 -7.68 -9.57 6.76
CA GLY A 147 -6.92 -10.81 6.67
C GLY A 147 -5.71 -10.73 5.74
N LEU A 148 -5.79 -9.93 4.68
CA LEU A 148 -4.75 -9.76 3.67
C LEU A 148 -3.55 -8.95 4.20
N PHE A 149 -3.77 -8.11 5.20
CA PHE A 149 -2.67 -7.37 5.83
C PHE A 149 -1.61 -8.30 6.44
N LYS A 150 -1.99 -9.55 6.76
CA LYS A 150 -1.03 -10.56 7.22
C LYS A 150 0.04 -10.88 6.17
N GLU A 151 -0.33 -10.90 4.87
CA GLU A 151 0.62 -11.12 3.79
C GLU A 151 1.58 -9.92 3.65
N VAL A 152 1.06 -8.69 3.82
CA VAL A 152 1.91 -7.49 3.89
C VAL A 152 2.97 -7.64 4.98
N LEU A 153 2.56 -8.00 6.21
CA LEU A 153 3.47 -8.15 7.34
C LEU A 153 4.45 -9.31 7.17
N LYS A 154 4.01 -10.42 6.60
CA LYS A 154 4.85 -11.59 6.32
C LYS A 154 6.01 -11.21 5.39
N VAL A 155 5.71 -10.57 4.26
CA VAL A 155 6.74 -10.15 3.29
C VAL A 155 7.58 -9.01 3.82
N TYR A 156 6.98 -8.04 4.54
CA TYR A 156 7.72 -7.00 5.23
C TYR A 156 8.76 -7.59 6.19
N GLY A 157 8.38 -8.59 7.00
CA GLY A 157 9.28 -9.26 7.94
C GLY A 157 10.51 -9.92 7.31
N GLN A 158 10.43 -10.22 6.00
CA GLN A 158 11.52 -10.83 5.21
C GLN A 158 12.31 -9.80 4.39
N SER A 159 11.86 -8.54 4.34
CA SER A 159 12.39 -7.54 3.39
C SER A 159 13.77 -6.99 3.76
N TYR A 160 14.10 -6.92 5.05
CA TYR A 160 15.42 -6.48 5.54
C TYR A 160 15.72 -7.02 6.95
N LYS A 161 16.98 -6.97 7.34
CA LYS A 161 17.48 -7.60 8.59
C LYS A 161 16.78 -7.09 9.87
N GLY A 162 16.39 -5.81 9.91
CA GLY A 162 15.75 -5.17 11.07
C GLY A 162 14.23 -5.33 11.14
N ALA A 163 13.58 -5.82 10.07
CA ALA A 163 12.13 -5.87 9.95
C ALA A 163 11.42 -6.61 11.10
N HIS A 164 12.01 -7.69 11.58
CA HIS A 164 11.46 -8.47 12.69
C HIS A 164 11.39 -7.70 14.03
N ILE A 165 12.29 -6.73 14.24
CA ILE A 165 12.27 -5.86 15.43
C ILE A 165 11.09 -4.90 15.34
N VAL A 166 10.87 -4.32 14.14
CA VAL A 166 9.73 -3.44 13.87
C VAL A 166 8.41 -4.18 14.05
N LEU A 167 8.28 -5.42 13.57
CA LEU A 167 7.08 -6.23 13.78
C LEU A 167 6.81 -6.49 15.27
N LYS A 168 7.85 -6.69 16.06
CA LYS A 168 7.74 -6.81 17.53
C LYS A 168 7.24 -5.51 18.17
N ARG A 169 7.74 -4.35 17.71
CA ARG A 169 7.27 -3.04 18.16
C ARG A 169 5.84 -2.74 17.72
N LEU A 170 5.41 -3.25 16.57
CA LEU A 170 4.03 -3.12 16.11
C LEU A 170 3.03 -3.69 17.14
N GLU A 171 3.35 -4.80 17.79
CA GLU A 171 2.48 -5.34 18.85
C GLU A 171 2.33 -4.37 20.03
N ASP A 172 3.41 -3.70 20.45
CA ASP A 172 3.38 -2.70 21.51
C ASP A 172 2.53 -1.47 21.08
N VAL A 173 2.65 -1.04 19.82
CA VAL A 173 1.86 0.07 19.25
C VAL A 173 0.38 -0.29 19.21
N ARG A 174 0.02 -1.51 18.78
CA ARG A 174 -1.36 -2.03 18.76
C ARG A 174 -1.99 -2.02 20.16
N LEU A 175 -1.24 -2.43 21.18
CA LEU A 175 -1.72 -2.44 22.57
C LEU A 175 -2.03 -1.03 23.08
N ARG A 176 -1.20 -0.03 22.74
CA ARG A 176 -1.42 1.37 23.10
C ARG A 176 -2.62 1.97 22.37
N GLY A 177 -2.77 1.68 21.08
CA GLY A 177 -3.90 2.11 20.26
C GLY A 177 -5.23 1.59 20.81
N ARG A 178 -5.30 0.32 21.22
CA ARG A 178 -6.50 -0.26 21.85
C ARG A 178 -6.87 0.41 23.17
N LYS A 179 -5.90 0.72 24.03
CA LYS A 179 -6.15 1.41 25.30
C LYS A 179 -6.73 2.81 25.10
N LYS A 180 -6.24 3.55 24.09
CA LYS A 180 -6.73 4.89 23.77
C LYS A 180 -8.19 4.88 23.30
N ASN A 181 -8.58 3.87 22.54
CA ASN A 181 -9.98 3.71 22.05
C ASN A 181 -10.96 3.26 23.16
N MET A 182 -10.48 2.76 24.30
CA MET A 182 -11.32 2.33 25.43
C MET A 182 -11.56 3.45 26.45
N ILE A 183 -10.85 4.55 26.37
CA ILE A 183 -10.89 5.67 27.34
C ILE A 183 -11.52 6.94 26.73
N GLY A 184 -11.77 6.91 25.40
CA GLY A 184 -12.34 8.04 24.64
C GLY A 184 -13.82 7.97 24.41
#